data_e8dd95172ccc5b0631ce9a1924aa35e0
#
_entry.id   e8dd95172ccc5b0631ce9a1924aa35e0
#
_cell.length_a   1.000
_cell.length_b   1.000
_cell.length_c   1.000
_cell.angle_alpha   90.00
_cell.angle_beta   90.00
_cell.angle_gamma   90.00
#
_symmetry.space_group_name_H-M   'P 1'
#
loop_
_entity.id
_entity.type
_entity.pdbx_description
1 polymer ?
#
loop_
_entity_poly.entity_id
_entity_poly.type
_entity_poly.pdbx_seq_one_letter_code
_entity_poly.pdbx_strand_id
1 'polypeptide(L)'
;QILEKLPSEEIVAAPYYNGDAVTMIDENPDLAFYVPKEGTNLFVDAMCIPKNAKNVSGAEKFINFMCSTEAAMANWEYVGYSSPQTEVYNELDEEITSDPLYFPDITQYPTEAYTNLPTEINQYYNDLWVDILT
;
A
#
# COMPACT_ATOMS: atom_id res chain seq x y z
N GLN A 1 2.56 -15.54 1.10
CA GLN A 1 3.75 -16.23 0.55
C GLN A 1 5.02 -15.37 0.64
N ILE A 2 5.04 -14.12 0.09
CA ILE A 2 6.20 -13.22 0.23
C ILE A 2 6.37 -12.78 1.68
N LEU A 3 5.27 -12.45 2.37
CA LEU A 3 5.24 -12.12 3.81
C LEU A 3 5.84 -13.20 4.73
N GLU A 4 5.86 -14.44 4.28
CA GLU A 4 6.45 -15.56 5.03
C GLU A 4 7.88 -15.83 4.59
N LYS A 5 8.16 -15.68 3.30
CA LYS A 5 9.42 -16.10 2.69
C LYS A 5 10.58 -15.11 2.83
N LEU A 6 10.28 -13.81 2.90
CA LEU A 6 11.31 -12.81 3.16
C LEU A 6 11.79 -12.85 4.61
N PRO A 7 10.92 -12.81 5.65
CA PRO A 7 11.37 -12.92 7.03
C PRO A 7 12.07 -14.25 7.36
N SER A 8 11.68 -15.34 6.71
CA SER A 8 12.32 -16.65 6.88
C SER A 8 13.60 -16.86 6.05
N GLU A 9 14.04 -15.85 5.29
CA GLU A 9 15.24 -15.88 4.43
C GLU A 9 15.17 -16.96 3.30
N GLU A 10 13.98 -17.43 2.95
CA GLU A 10 13.81 -18.33 1.80
C GLU A 10 14.06 -17.60 0.46
N ILE A 11 13.85 -16.30 0.44
CA ILE A 11 14.13 -15.42 -0.70
C ILE A 11 14.88 -14.17 -0.21
N VAL A 12 15.73 -13.63 -1.06
CA VAL A 12 16.62 -12.50 -0.70
C VAL A 12 16.09 -11.13 -1.13
N ALA A 13 15.13 -11.08 -2.04
CA ALA A 13 14.50 -9.84 -2.50
C ALA A 13 13.17 -10.12 -3.19
N ALA A 14 12.24 -9.19 -3.04
CA ALA A 14 10.95 -9.22 -3.73
C ALA A 14 10.38 -7.79 -3.88
N PRO A 15 9.64 -7.48 -4.95
CA PRO A 15 8.82 -6.28 -5.00
C PRO A 15 7.64 -6.44 -4.05
N TYR A 16 7.43 -5.45 -3.18
CA TYR A 16 6.33 -5.48 -2.22
C TYR A 16 5.90 -4.07 -1.81
N TYR A 17 4.81 -3.98 -1.05
CA TYR A 17 4.25 -2.73 -0.56
C TYR A 17 4.95 -2.28 0.73
N ASN A 18 5.10 -0.97 0.90
CA ASN A 18 5.81 -0.42 2.07
C ASN A 18 5.10 -0.72 3.40
N GLY A 19 3.78 -0.67 3.48
CA GLY A 19 3.06 -0.99 4.72
C GLY A 19 3.27 -2.44 5.18
N ASP A 20 3.23 -3.40 4.26
CA ASP A 20 3.55 -4.80 4.59
C ASP A 20 5.04 -4.98 4.90
N ALA A 21 5.92 -4.16 4.31
CA ALA A 21 7.35 -4.19 4.62
C ALA A 21 7.63 -3.82 6.08
N VAL A 22 6.85 -2.93 6.68
CA VAL A 22 6.93 -2.61 8.12
C VAL A 22 6.78 -3.89 8.95
N THR A 23 5.72 -4.66 8.70
CA THR A 23 5.48 -5.92 9.43
C THR A 23 6.62 -6.94 9.23
N MET A 24 7.13 -7.06 8.00
CA MET A 24 8.24 -7.98 7.71
C MET A 24 9.54 -7.55 8.40
N ILE A 25 9.82 -6.25 8.49
CA ILE A 25 11.01 -5.72 9.17
C ILE A 25 10.89 -5.89 10.68
N ASP A 26 9.69 -5.77 11.25
CA ASP A 26 9.42 -6.05 12.66
C ASP A 26 9.67 -7.53 13.01
N GLU A 27 9.38 -8.45 12.08
CA GLU A 27 9.66 -9.88 12.26
C GLU A 27 11.14 -10.22 12.05
N ASN A 28 11.80 -9.56 11.11
CA ASN A 28 13.22 -9.76 10.80
C ASN A 28 13.91 -8.41 10.51
N PRO A 29 14.64 -7.84 11.49
CA PRO A 29 15.31 -6.53 11.36
C PRO A 29 16.49 -6.52 10.37
N ASP A 30 16.90 -7.67 9.82
CA ASP A 30 17.90 -7.74 8.76
C ASP A 30 17.30 -7.38 7.38
N LEU A 31 15.97 -7.27 7.28
CA LEU A 31 15.29 -6.79 6.08
C LEU A 31 15.37 -5.26 5.95
N ALA A 32 15.37 -4.79 4.72
CA ALA A 32 15.27 -3.38 4.39
C ALA A 32 14.31 -3.14 3.22
N PHE A 33 13.62 -2.01 3.27
CA PHE A 33 12.77 -1.55 2.17
C PHE A 33 13.38 -0.29 1.54
N TYR A 34 13.31 -0.17 0.22
CA TYR A 34 13.69 1.05 -0.48
C TYR A 34 12.88 1.24 -1.78
N VAL A 35 12.71 2.49 -2.18
CA VAL A 35 12.14 2.84 -3.48
C VAL A 35 13.26 2.94 -4.51
N PRO A 36 13.21 2.19 -5.63
CA PRO A 36 14.25 2.26 -6.66
C PRO A 36 14.28 3.64 -7.34
N LYS A 37 15.47 4.11 -7.73
CA LYS A 37 15.65 5.39 -8.47
C LYS A 37 14.93 5.40 -9.82
N GLU A 38 14.68 4.24 -10.40
CA GLU A 38 13.94 4.05 -11.65
C GLU A 38 12.46 4.41 -11.51
N GLY A 39 11.95 4.41 -10.28
CA GLY A 39 10.58 4.76 -9.96
C GLY A 39 9.77 3.66 -9.29
N THR A 40 8.55 3.99 -8.97
CA THR A 40 7.60 3.07 -8.33
C THR A 40 6.17 3.36 -8.78
N ASN A 41 5.27 2.43 -8.52
CA ASN A 41 3.84 2.73 -8.65
C ASN A 41 3.32 3.47 -7.42
N LEU A 42 2.40 4.41 -7.66
CA LEU A 42 1.60 5.05 -6.64
C LEU A 42 0.16 4.53 -6.74
N PHE A 43 -0.40 4.08 -5.64
CA PHE A 43 -1.77 3.62 -5.58
C PHE A 43 -2.52 4.25 -4.40
N VAL A 44 -3.83 4.29 -4.50
CA VAL A 44 -4.73 4.77 -3.45
C VAL A 44 -5.86 3.77 -3.31
N ASP A 45 -6.03 3.22 -2.12
CA ASP A 45 -7.20 2.41 -1.80
C ASP A 45 -8.37 3.31 -1.48
N ALA A 46 -9.54 2.99 -2.01
CA ALA A 46 -10.72 3.82 -1.89
C ALA A 46 -11.95 3.02 -1.49
N MET A 47 -12.73 3.57 -0.56
CA MET A 47 -14.07 3.06 -0.25
C MET A 47 -15.08 3.63 -1.23
N CYS A 48 -15.84 2.76 -1.89
CA CYS A 48 -16.83 3.15 -2.88
C CYS A 48 -18.22 2.66 -2.52
N ILE A 49 -19.24 3.48 -2.82
CA ILE A 49 -20.64 3.09 -2.69
C ILE A 49 -21.14 2.66 -4.09
N PRO A 50 -21.50 1.36 -4.29
CA PRO A 50 -22.04 0.91 -5.56
C PRO A 50 -23.31 1.65 -5.96
N LYS A 51 -23.50 1.90 -7.27
CA LYS A 51 -24.68 2.62 -7.79
C LYS A 51 -26.02 2.05 -7.33
N ASN A 52 -26.09 0.74 -7.11
CA ASN A 52 -27.31 0.02 -6.71
C ASN A 52 -27.35 -0.29 -5.21
N ALA A 53 -26.55 0.38 -4.37
CA ALA A 53 -26.56 0.18 -2.93
C ALA A 53 -27.94 0.42 -2.33
N LYS A 54 -28.40 -0.48 -1.47
CA LYS A 54 -29.73 -0.39 -0.84
C LYS A 54 -29.74 0.58 0.35
N ASN A 55 -28.60 0.77 1.01
CA ASN A 55 -28.46 1.62 2.19
C ASN A 55 -27.30 2.61 1.99
N VAL A 56 -27.50 3.58 1.11
CA VAL A 56 -26.50 4.62 0.82
C VAL A 56 -26.16 5.42 2.07
N SER A 57 -27.19 5.85 2.84
CA SER A 57 -26.97 6.63 4.06
C SER A 57 -26.19 5.86 5.15
N GLY A 58 -26.36 4.55 5.24
CA GLY A 58 -25.54 3.70 6.12
C GLY A 58 -24.09 3.61 5.66
N ALA A 59 -23.86 3.48 4.35
CA ALA A 59 -22.54 3.45 3.76
C ALA A 59 -21.80 4.79 3.96
N GLU A 60 -22.48 5.92 3.74
CA GLU A 60 -21.92 7.25 3.99
C GLU A 60 -21.51 7.45 5.46
N LYS A 61 -22.34 6.99 6.40
CA LYS A 61 -22.01 7.05 7.84
C LYS A 61 -20.79 6.19 8.18
N PHE A 62 -20.67 5.01 7.58
CA PHE A 62 -19.52 4.15 7.78
C PHE A 62 -18.24 4.78 7.22
N ILE A 63 -18.28 5.31 5.99
CA ILE A 63 -17.14 6.02 5.40
C ILE A 63 -16.74 7.22 6.27
N ASN A 64 -17.72 8.00 6.72
CA ASN A 64 -17.46 9.14 7.60
C ASN A 64 -16.86 8.73 8.95
N PHE A 65 -17.28 7.60 9.51
CA PHE A 65 -16.65 7.03 10.70
C PHE A 65 -15.20 6.64 10.45
N MET A 66 -14.91 5.95 9.35
CA MET A 66 -13.53 5.57 8.97
C MET A 66 -12.62 6.78 8.71
N CYS A 67 -13.22 7.94 8.36
CA CYS A 67 -12.51 9.21 8.21
C CYS A 67 -12.38 9.99 9.53
N SER A 68 -12.88 9.50 10.67
CA SER A 68 -12.60 10.12 11.97
C SER A 68 -11.13 9.87 12.37
N THR A 69 -10.52 10.82 13.09
CA THR A 69 -9.11 10.69 13.51
C THR A 69 -8.90 9.42 14.34
N GLU A 70 -9.80 9.14 15.27
CA GLU A 70 -9.74 7.93 16.11
C GLU A 70 -9.71 6.63 15.28
N ALA A 71 -10.64 6.48 14.33
CA ALA A 71 -10.71 5.28 13.49
C ALA A 71 -9.53 5.22 12.49
N ALA A 72 -9.12 6.35 11.93
CA ALA A 72 -8.01 6.43 11.01
C ALA A 72 -6.66 6.15 11.69
N MET A 73 -6.47 6.59 12.95
CA MET A 73 -5.29 6.29 13.76
C MET A 73 -5.23 4.79 14.07
N ALA A 74 -6.31 4.21 14.58
CA ALA A 74 -6.38 2.78 14.88
C ALA A 74 -6.14 1.92 13.60
N ASN A 75 -6.63 2.37 12.45
CA ASN A 75 -6.38 1.71 11.18
C ASN A 75 -4.90 1.82 10.76
N TRP A 76 -4.28 2.99 10.92
CA TRP A 76 -2.86 3.17 10.65
C TRP A 76 -1.99 2.27 11.54
N GLU A 77 -2.24 2.22 12.83
CA GLU A 77 -1.52 1.35 13.78
C GLU A 77 -1.62 -0.14 13.41
N TYR A 78 -2.76 -0.55 12.85
CA TYR A 78 -2.99 -1.96 12.49
C TYR A 78 -2.40 -2.36 11.15
N VAL A 79 -2.49 -1.49 10.12
CA VAL A 79 -2.12 -1.87 8.74
C VAL A 79 -0.73 -1.38 8.31
N GLY A 80 -0.09 -0.45 9.05
CA GLY A 80 1.24 0.09 8.76
C GLY A 80 1.33 1.00 7.53
N TYR A 81 0.22 1.27 6.83
CA TYR A 81 0.20 2.16 5.66
C TYR A 81 -0.04 3.60 6.05
N SER A 82 0.59 4.54 5.33
CA SER A 82 0.37 5.98 5.53
C SER A 82 -1.10 6.35 5.42
N SER A 83 -1.62 7.05 6.42
CA SER A 83 -2.98 7.59 6.39
C SER A 83 -3.04 8.84 5.49
N PRO A 84 -4.06 8.98 4.63
CA PRO A 84 -4.29 10.21 3.88
C PRO A 84 -4.87 11.34 4.73
N GLN A 85 -5.16 11.10 6.01
CA GLN A 85 -5.75 12.08 6.92
C GLN A 85 -4.66 12.92 7.60
N THR A 86 -4.75 14.24 7.44
CA THR A 86 -3.75 15.19 7.96
C THR A 86 -3.64 15.16 9.48
N GLU A 87 -4.76 14.99 10.18
CA GLU A 87 -4.80 14.92 11.65
C GLU A 87 -4.02 13.71 12.17
N VAL A 88 -4.13 12.55 11.52
CA VAL A 88 -3.33 11.36 11.87
C VAL A 88 -1.84 11.67 11.72
N TYR A 89 -1.43 12.25 10.59
CA TYR A 89 -0.04 12.63 10.37
C TYR A 89 0.49 13.59 11.44
N ASN A 90 -0.33 14.56 11.85
CA ASN A 90 0.05 15.56 12.86
C ASN A 90 0.15 14.98 14.29
N GLU A 91 -0.52 13.87 14.58
CA GLU A 91 -0.48 13.17 15.87
C GLU A 91 0.65 12.16 15.98
N LEU A 92 1.30 11.79 14.85
CA LEU A 92 2.41 10.87 14.84
C LEU A 92 3.72 11.56 15.28
N ASP A 93 4.58 10.79 15.93
CA ASP A 93 5.91 11.24 16.34
C ASP A 93 6.79 11.61 15.13
N GLU A 94 7.70 12.58 15.31
CA GLU A 94 8.62 13.02 14.26
C GLU A 94 9.51 11.87 13.76
N GLU A 95 9.85 10.92 14.61
CA GLU A 95 10.60 9.72 14.25
C GLU A 95 9.90 8.89 13.19
N ILE A 96 8.58 8.77 13.28
CA ILE A 96 7.74 8.05 12.31
C ILE A 96 7.53 8.88 11.03
N THR A 97 7.18 10.15 11.18
CA THR A 97 6.86 11.02 10.02
C THR A 97 8.10 11.36 9.18
N SER A 98 9.30 11.24 9.73
CA SER A 98 10.57 11.43 9.02
C SER A 98 11.15 10.12 8.45
N ASP A 99 10.60 8.97 8.80
CA ASP A 99 11.08 7.67 8.30
C ASP A 99 10.54 7.40 6.89
N PRO A 100 11.43 7.24 5.88
CA PRO A 100 11.03 6.96 4.51
C PRO A 100 10.37 5.58 4.31
N LEU A 101 10.41 4.70 5.29
CA LEU A 101 9.66 3.44 5.28
C LEU A 101 8.15 3.71 5.35
N TYR A 102 7.74 4.62 6.25
CA TYR A 102 6.34 5.00 6.41
C TYR A 102 5.93 6.12 5.45
N PHE A 103 6.77 7.14 5.32
CA PHE A 103 6.50 8.35 4.55
C PHE A 103 7.61 8.64 3.54
N PRO A 104 7.72 7.83 2.46
CA PRO A 104 8.71 8.09 1.42
C PRO A 104 8.44 9.42 0.73
N ASP A 105 9.50 10.21 0.49
CA ASP A 105 9.37 11.43 -0.32
C ASP A 105 9.20 11.05 -1.80
N ILE A 106 7.97 10.88 -2.21
CA ILE A 106 7.59 10.49 -3.58
C ILE A 106 7.98 11.53 -4.63
N THR A 107 8.37 12.75 -4.24
CA THR A 107 8.83 13.77 -5.20
C THR A 107 10.23 13.49 -5.76
N GLN A 108 10.98 12.62 -5.09
CA GLN A 108 12.33 12.23 -5.49
C GLN A 108 12.36 11.08 -6.52
N TYR A 109 11.22 10.46 -6.80
CA TYR A 109 11.13 9.27 -7.66
C TYR A 109 10.11 9.49 -8.77
N PRO A 110 10.34 8.95 -9.98
CA PRO A 110 9.27 8.80 -10.96
C PRO A 110 8.15 7.92 -10.39
N THR A 111 6.91 8.42 -10.39
CA THR A 111 5.75 7.67 -9.90
C THR A 111 4.67 7.61 -10.96
N GLU A 112 4.04 6.44 -11.10
CA GLU A 112 2.91 6.25 -11.99
C GLU A 112 1.79 5.48 -11.27
N ALA A 113 0.54 5.88 -11.53
CA ALA A 113 -0.61 5.12 -11.08
C ALA A 113 -0.95 4.02 -12.09
N TYR A 114 -1.48 2.90 -11.60
CA TYR A 114 -2.01 1.87 -12.49
C TYR A 114 -3.13 2.40 -13.37
N THR A 115 -3.04 2.13 -14.66
CA THR A 115 -4.04 2.49 -15.65
C THR A 115 -4.60 1.24 -16.33
N ASN A 116 -5.82 1.35 -16.85
CA ASN A 116 -6.37 0.28 -17.67
C ASN A 116 -5.57 0.18 -18.97
N LEU A 117 -5.02 -0.98 -19.22
CA LEU A 117 -4.33 -1.28 -20.46
C LEU A 117 -5.34 -1.64 -21.59
N PRO A 118 -5.02 -1.36 -22.86
CA PRO A 118 -5.78 -1.88 -23.98
C PRO A 118 -5.93 -3.41 -23.93
N THR A 119 -7.04 -3.92 -24.40
CA THR A 119 -7.37 -5.36 -24.35
C THR A 119 -6.26 -6.24 -24.92
N GLU A 120 -5.67 -5.83 -26.04
CA GLU A 120 -4.56 -6.57 -26.68
C GLU A 120 -3.32 -6.67 -25.79
N ILE A 121 -3.00 -5.59 -25.08
CA ILE A 121 -1.85 -5.56 -24.14
C ILE A 121 -2.16 -6.44 -22.94
N ASN A 122 -3.37 -6.38 -22.39
CA ASN A 122 -3.77 -7.27 -21.29
C ASN A 122 -3.70 -8.74 -21.70
N GLN A 123 -4.14 -9.09 -22.92
CA GLN A 123 -4.03 -10.46 -23.43
C GLN A 123 -2.58 -10.89 -23.55
N TYR A 124 -1.72 -10.03 -24.11
CA TYR A 124 -0.29 -10.32 -24.23
C TYR A 124 0.38 -10.54 -22.89
N TYR A 125 0.07 -9.74 -21.86
CA TYR A 125 0.56 -9.96 -20.49
C TYR A 125 0.09 -11.29 -19.92
N ASN A 126 -1.17 -11.65 -20.11
CA ASN A 126 -1.70 -12.92 -19.64
C ASN A 126 -1.01 -14.11 -20.29
N ASP A 127 -0.79 -14.04 -21.61
CA ASP A 127 -0.11 -15.10 -22.36
C ASP A 127 1.34 -15.27 -21.89
N LEU A 128 2.09 -14.18 -21.72
CA LEU A 128 3.44 -14.19 -21.15
C LEU A 128 3.48 -14.77 -19.74
N TRP A 129 2.49 -14.43 -18.91
CA TRP A 129 2.42 -14.95 -17.54
C TRP A 129 2.19 -16.46 -17.51
N VAL A 130 1.35 -16.97 -18.39
CA VAL A 130 1.16 -18.43 -18.55
C VAL A 130 2.44 -19.11 -18.99
N ASP A 131 3.17 -18.54 -19.95
CA ASP A 131 4.44 -19.08 -20.46
C ASP A 131 5.53 -19.14 -19.39
N ILE A 132 5.54 -18.19 -18.44
CA ILE A 132 6.51 -18.18 -17.31
C ILE A 132 6.17 -19.27 -16.29
N LEU A 133 4.90 -19.63 -16.11
CA LEU A 133 4.44 -20.58 -15.12
C LEU A 133 4.45 -22.04 -15.59
N THR A 134 4.64 -22.30 -16.88
CA THR A 134 4.69 -23.63 -17.49
C THR A 134 6.10 -24.08 -17.78
#